data_d19e1e32702d9b9abd3ec4de51e73470
#
_entry.id   d19e1e32702d9b9abd3ec4de51e73470
#
_cell.length_a   1.000
_cell.length_b   1.000
_cell.length_c   1.000
_cell.angle_alpha   90.00
_cell.angle_beta   90.00
_cell.angle_gamma   90.00
#
_symmetry.space_group_name_H-M   'P 1'
#
loop_
_entity.id
_entity.type
_entity.pdbx_description
1 polymer ?
#
loop_
_entity_poly.entity_id
_entity_poly.type
_entity_poly.pdbx_seq_one_letter_code
_entity_poly.pdbx_strand_id
1 'polypeptide(L)'
;MCWKNKGVYKECPRFENDEYLIRYVSLDDSSDLLKVYSDKKAVALFNSDNCGGDTFYYTTEEKMKEVIGYWQWEYEREGFVRWSIIDKDNSEAIGTIELFKRNADDYFTNCGMLRLDLRSDYERVEFITNIFSLIIDATYELFGCDKIATKAIEKASERIKALKKCGFSLSNEDLIGHCGERFSDYYVRHNN
;
A
#
# COMPACT_ATOMS: atom_id res chain seq x y z
N MET A 1 10.16 -9.13 18.16
CA MET A 1 11.48 -9.14 17.50
C MET A 1 11.90 -7.71 17.28
N CYS A 2 13.08 -7.32 17.72
CA CYS A 2 13.55 -5.93 17.56
C CYS A 2 14.21 -5.77 16.20
N TRP A 3 13.63 -4.98 15.32
CA TRP A 3 14.10 -4.69 13.95
C TRP A 3 15.27 -3.68 13.89
N LYS A 4 15.84 -3.36 15.04
CA LYS A 4 16.76 -2.23 15.29
C LYS A 4 18.00 -2.12 14.42
N ASN A 5 18.24 -2.94 13.39
CA ASN A 5 19.44 -2.80 12.53
C ASN A 5 19.32 -3.40 11.13
N LYS A 6 18.13 -3.77 10.67
CA LYS A 6 17.94 -4.27 9.31
C LYS A 6 16.90 -3.40 8.62
N GLY A 7 17.35 -2.49 7.74
CA GLY A 7 16.43 -1.74 6.89
C GLY A 7 15.54 -2.70 6.08
N VAL A 8 14.32 -2.29 5.76
CA VAL A 8 13.32 -3.07 5.01
C VAL A 8 13.87 -3.67 3.70
N TYR A 9 14.85 -3.04 3.09
CA TYR A 9 15.51 -3.46 1.85
C TYR A 9 16.63 -4.50 2.03
N LYS A 10 17.07 -4.78 3.26
CA LYS A 10 18.05 -5.85 3.53
C LYS A 10 17.39 -7.20 3.72
N GLU A 11 16.24 -7.21 4.34
CA GLU A 11 15.42 -8.38 4.55
C GLU A 11 13.95 -7.91 4.61
N CYS A 12 13.16 -8.28 3.60
CA CYS A 12 11.75 -7.90 3.56
C CYS A 12 10.99 -8.60 4.68
N PRO A 13 10.43 -7.87 5.64
CA PRO A 13 9.70 -8.48 6.74
C PRO A 13 8.38 -9.09 6.27
N ARG A 14 7.90 -10.10 7.02
CA ARG A 14 6.54 -10.62 6.90
C ARG A 14 5.76 -10.33 8.16
N PHE A 15 4.46 -10.15 7.99
CA PHE A 15 3.52 -9.90 9.08
C PHE A 15 2.35 -10.86 8.94
N GLU A 16 1.85 -11.40 10.05
CA GLU A 16 0.72 -12.30 9.99
C GLU A 16 -0.09 -12.33 11.27
N ASN A 17 -1.37 -12.66 11.13
CA ASN A 17 -2.26 -13.09 12.20
C ASN A 17 -2.99 -14.38 11.77
N ASP A 18 -4.09 -14.70 12.43
CA ASP A 18 -4.84 -15.93 12.11
C ASP A 18 -5.50 -15.86 10.71
N GLU A 19 -5.87 -14.66 10.22
CA GLU A 19 -6.63 -14.47 8.98
C GLU A 19 -5.73 -14.11 7.79
N TYR A 20 -4.71 -13.25 7.99
CA TYR A 20 -3.90 -12.68 6.90
C TYR A 20 -2.41 -12.91 7.09
N LEU A 21 -1.75 -13.05 5.94
CA LEU A 21 -0.30 -13.00 5.81
C LEU A 21 0.08 -11.88 4.83
N ILE A 22 0.93 -10.96 5.28
CA ILE A 22 1.56 -9.93 4.44
C ILE A 22 3.01 -10.36 4.23
N ARG A 23 3.38 -10.66 2.99
CA ARG A 23 4.73 -11.11 2.61
C ARG A 23 5.19 -10.47 1.31
N TYR A 24 6.49 -10.43 1.09
CA TYR A 24 7.06 -9.93 -0.15
C TYR A 24 6.35 -10.54 -1.37
N VAL A 25 6.07 -9.71 -2.37
CA VAL A 25 5.37 -10.12 -3.59
C VAL A 25 6.17 -11.15 -4.38
N SER A 26 5.49 -12.18 -4.88
CA SER A 26 6.08 -13.24 -5.72
C SER A 26 5.44 -13.26 -7.10
N LEU A 27 6.19 -13.72 -8.11
CA LEU A 27 5.63 -14.02 -9.43
C LEU A 27 4.52 -15.08 -9.38
N ASP A 28 4.56 -15.96 -8.38
CA ASP A 28 3.49 -16.96 -8.16
C ASP A 28 2.15 -16.33 -7.79
N ASP A 29 2.14 -15.07 -7.34
CA ASP A 29 0.92 -14.34 -7.02
C ASP A 29 0.20 -13.80 -8.29
N SER A 30 0.80 -13.93 -9.47
CA SER A 30 0.34 -13.25 -10.69
C SER A 30 -1.11 -13.54 -11.06
N SER A 31 -1.55 -14.80 -10.95
CA SER A 31 -2.91 -15.18 -11.28
C SER A 31 -3.95 -14.60 -10.31
N ASP A 32 -3.63 -14.54 -9.03
CA ASP A 32 -4.52 -13.98 -8.02
C ASP A 32 -4.52 -12.45 -8.07
N LEU A 33 -3.34 -11.83 -8.19
CA LEU A 33 -3.23 -10.38 -8.34
C LEU A 33 -3.88 -9.89 -9.64
N LEU A 34 -3.92 -10.71 -10.71
CA LEU A 34 -4.70 -10.36 -11.89
C LEU A 34 -6.18 -10.16 -11.54
N LYS A 35 -6.77 -10.96 -10.64
CA LYS A 35 -8.16 -10.76 -10.17
C LYS A 35 -8.34 -9.41 -9.47
N VAL A 36 -7.31 -8.92 -8.78
CA VAL A 36 -7.30 -7.62 -8.10
C VAL A 36 -7.21 -6.47 -9.11
N TYR A 37 -6.22 -6.54 -10.00
CA TYR A 37 -5.90 -5.46 -10.96
C TYR A 37 -6.75 -5.48 -12.24
N SER A 38 -7.59 -6.50 -12.45
CA SER A 38 -8.64 -6.51 -13.48
C SER A 38 -10.04 -6.20 -12.93
N ASP A 39 -10.16 -6.03 -11.62
CA ASP A 39 -11.42 -5.61 -10.99
C ASP A 39 -11.61 -4.09 -11.12
N LYS A 40 -12.47 -3.67 -12.04
CA LYS A 40 -12.76 -2.25 -12.30
C LYS A 40 -13.29 -1.50 -11.08
N LYS A 41 -13.95 -2.19 -10.13
CA LYS A 41 -14.43 -1.57 -8.90
C LYS A 41 -13.28 -1.30 -7.93
N ALA A 42 -12.35 -2.24 -7.85
CA ALA A 42 -11.15 -2.11 -7.03
C ALA A 42 -10.22 -1.01 -7.56
N VAL A 43 -9.86 -1.10 -8.85
CA VAL A 43 -8.94 -0.16 -9.53
C VAL A 43 -9.41 1.29 -9.42
N ALA A 44 -10.72 1.53 -9.44
CA ALA A 44 -11.29 2.87 -9.23
C ALA A 44 -10.98 3.50 -7.86
N LEU A 45 -10.48 2.71 -6.89
CA LEU A 45 -10.12 3.15 -5.54
C LEU A 45 -8.60 3.18 -5.30
N PHE A 46 -7.79 2.76 -6.28
CA PHE A 46 -6.33 2.72 -6.13
C PHE A 46 -5.73 4.12 -6.24
N ASN A 47 -4.61 4.31 -5.54
CA ASN A 47 -3.85 5.55 -5.63
C ASN A 47 -2.87 5.49 -6.79
N SER A 48 -3.19 6.16 -7.91
CA SER A 48 -2.35 6.28 -9.10
C SER A 48 -1.58 7.60 -9.21
N ASP A 49 -1.57 8.42 -8.14
CA ASP A 49 -0.85 9.69 -8.12
C ASP A 49 0.65 9.46 -8.36
N ASN A 50 1.27 10.27 -9.20
CA ASN A 50 2.69 10.16 -9.59
C ASN A 50 3.09 8.85 -10.29
N CYS A 51 2.15 8.11 -10.87
CA CYS A 51 2.43 6.83 -11.54
C CYS A 51 2.55 6.95 -13.07
N GLY A 52 2.88 8.15 -13.59
CA GLY A 52 3.13 8.36 -15.02
C GLY A 52 1.92 8.06 -15.92
N GLY A 53 0.70 8.14 -15.39
CA GLY A 53 -0.53 7.86 -16.12
C GLY A 53 -0.95 6.38 -16.11
N ASP A 54 -0.26 5.51 -15.40
CA ASP A 54 -0.71 4.13 -15.20
C ASP A 54 -2.02 4.11 -14.42
N THR A 55 -3.01 3.41 -14.94
CA THR A 55 -4.33 3.25 -14.33
C THR A 55 -4.42 2.03 -13.41
N PHE A 56 -3.36 1.20 -13.36
CA PHE A 56 -3.34 -0.09 -12.66
C PHE A 56 -4.41 -1.09 -13.11
N TYR A 57 -4.97 -0.89 -14.30
CA TYR A 57 -5.94 -1.84 -14.87
C TYR A 57 -5.22 -2.78 -15.83
N TYR A 58 -5.02 -4.02 -15.41
CA TYR A 58 -4.34 -5.06 -16.16
C TYR A 58 -5.29 -6.20 -16.48
N THR A 59 -5.19 -6.79 -17.67
CA THR A 59 -6.15 -7.78 -18.18
C THR A 59 -5.52 -9.11 -18.56
N THR A 60 -4.19 -9.23 -18.47
CA THR A 60 -3.49 -10.48 -18.78
C THR A 60 -2.48 -10.82 -17.68
N GLU A 61 -2.26 -12.12 -17.51
CA GLU A 61 -1.31 -12.61 -16.50
C GLU A 61 0.15 -12.27 -16.89
N GLU A 62 0.46 -12.22 -18.19
CA GLU A 62 1.77 -11.80 -18.68
C GLU A 62 2.06 -10.36 -18.24
N LYS A 63 1.07 -9.45 -18.40
CA LYS A 63 1.22 -8.07 -17.93
C LYS A 63 1.37 -8.01 -16.43
N MET A 64 0.63 -8.82 -15.67
CA MET A 64 0.77 -8.87 -14.22
C MET A 64 2.16 -9.34 -13.78
N LYS A 65 2.73 -10.35 -14.46
CA LYS A 65 4.10 -10.80 -14.22
C LYS A 65 5.15 -9.72 -14.52
N GLU A 66 4.98 -8.98 -15.62
CA GLU A 66 5.86 -7.82 -15.92
C GLU A 66 5.79 -6.78 -14.79
N VAL A 67 4.60 -6.47 -14.31
CA VAL A 67 4.38 -5.50 -13.24
C VAL A 67 5.00 -5.97 -11.93
N ILE A 68 4.83 -7.25 -11.56
CA ILE A 68 5.48 -7.83 -10.37
C ILE A 68 7.00 -7.76 -10.52
N GLY A 69 7.55 -8.08 -11.70
CA GLY A 69 8.98 -7.96 -11.98
C GLY A 69 9.50 -6.53 -11.82
N TYR A 70 8.71 -5.54 -12.26
CA TYR A 70 9.01 -4.12 -12.02
C TYR A 70 9.01 -3.77 -10.52
N TRP A 71 8.04 -4.25 -9.73
CA TRP A 71 8.01 -4.02 -8.27
C TRP A 71 9.20 -4.65 -7.56
N GLN A 72 9.64 -5.83 -7.99
CA GLN A 72 10.82 -6.50 -7.45
C GLN A 72 12.10 -5.73 -7.79
N TRP A 73 12.20 -5.20 -9.00
CA TRP A 73 13.31 -4.33 -9.42
C TRP A 73 13.34 -3.02 -8.62
N GLU A 74 12.17 -2.41 -8.35
CA GLU A 74 12.09 -1.22 -7.47
C GLU A 74 12.55 -1.52 -6.04
N TYR A 75 12.23 -2.70 -5.53
CA TYR A 75 12.72 -3.13 -4.21
C TYR A 75 14.26 -3.27 -4.19
N GLU A 76 14.86 -3.88 -5.20
CA GLU A 76 16.31 -4.06 -5.32
C GLU A 76 17.08 -2.72 -5.34
N ARG A 77 16.48 -1.68 -5.92
CA ARG A 77 17.05 -0.33 -5.95
C ARG A 77 16.62 0.57 -4.79
N GLU A 78 15.94 0.00 -3.79
CA GLU A 78 15.45 0.69 -2.60
C GLU A 78 14.41 1.81 -2.91
N GLY A 79 13.66 1.67 -4.02
CA GLY A 79 12.63 2.62 -4.42
C GLY A 79 11.37 2.50 -3.57
N PHE A 80 10.79 1.32 -3.52
CA PHE A 80 9.67 0.97 -2.63
C PHE A 80 9.65 -0.53 -2.34
N VAL A 81 8.93 -0.92 -1.33
CA VAL A 81 8.59 -2.32 -1.07
C VAL A 81 7.13 -2.58 -1.38
N ARG A 82 6.84 -3.71 -2.01
CA ARG A 82 5.46 -4.16 -2.23
C ARG A 82 5.28 -5.56 -1.66
N TRP A 83 4.28 -5.68 -0.81
CA TRP A 83 3.85 -6.95 -0.22
C TRP A 83 2.55 -7.41 -0.85
N SER A 84 2.40 -8.71 -1.04
CA SER A 84 1.11 -9.36 -1.26
C SER A 84 0.39 -9.55 0.07
N ILE A 85 -0.91 -9.33 0.05
CA ILE A 85 -1.83 -9.64 1.16
C ILE A 85 -2.47 -10.97 0.83
N ILE A 86 -2.19 -11.99 1.62
CA ILE A 86 -2.73 -13.34 1.45
C ILE A 86 -3.86 -13.56 2.44
N ASP A 87 -5.03 -13.92 1.97
CA ASP A 87 -6.09 -14.49 2.77
C ASP A 87 -5.73 -15.95 3.08
N LYS A 88 -5.55 -16.26 4.36
CA LYS A 88 -5.07 -17.59 4.79
C LYS A 88 -6.14 -18.67 4.64
N ASP A 89 -7.41 -18.33 4.67
CA ASP A 89 -8.50 -19.29 4.52
C ASP A 89 -8.56 -19.86 3.09
N ASN A 90 -8.31 -19.01 2.10
CA ASN A 90 -8.35 -19.38 0.68
C ASN A 90 -6.96 -19.58 0.07
N SER A 91 -5.90 -19.16 0.78
CA SER A 91 -4.51 -19.10 0.28
C SER A 91 -4.38 -18.25 -0.99
N GLU A 92 -5.22 -17.23 -1.15
CA GLU A 92 -5.25 -16.32 -2.30
C GLU A 92 -4.58 -14.97 -1.97
N ALA A 93 -3.85 -14.40 -2.95
CA ALA A 93 -3.42 -13.02 -2.89
C ALA A 93 -4.60 -12.09 -3.25
N ILE A 94 -5.13 -11.39 -2.24
CA ILE A 94 -6.33 -10.55 -2.34
C ILE A 94 -6.03 -9.07 -2.58
N GLY A 95 -4.76 -8.69 -2.59
CA GLY A 95 -4.32 -7.32 -2.77
C GLY A 95 -2.86 -7.13 -2.49
N THR A 96 -2.41 -5.87 -2.53
CA THR A 96 -1.04 -5.49 -2.19
C THR A 96 -0.98 -4.26 -1.30
N ILE A 97 0.12 -4.15 -0.53
CA ILE A 97 0.53 -2.91 0.13
C ILE A 97 1.87 -2.49 -0.46
N GLU A 98 1.94 -1.23 -0.91
CA GLU A 98 3.19 -0.57 -1.25
C GLU A 98 3.55 0.42 -0.16
N LEU A 99 4.84 0.47 0.20
CA LEU A 99 5.38 1.45 1.12
C LEU A 99 6.74 1.96 0.66
N PHE A 100 6.92 3.27 0.75
CA PHE A 100 8.19 3.96 0.58
C PHE A 100 8.27 5.18 1.47
N LYS A 101 9.50 5.60 1.80
CA LYS A 101 9.73 6.87 2.51
C LYS A 101 9.78 8.01 1.52
N ARG A 102 8.93 9.01 1.70
CA ARG A 102 8.94 10.23 0.91
C ARG A 102 9.69 11.34 1.66
N ASN A 103 10.63 11.99 0.95
CA ASN A 103 11.27 13.21 1.38
C ASN A 103 11.06 14.26 0.28
N ALA A 104 10.43 15.37 0.60
CA ALA A 104 10.11 16.46 -0.32
C ALA A 104 9.95 17.77 0.45
N ASP A 105 9.91 18.90 -0.25
CA ASP A 105 9.74 20.22 0.36
C ASP A 105 8.26 20.60 0.54
N ASP A 106 7.46 19.65 1.10
CA ASP A 106 6.06 19.88 1.42
C ASP A 106 5.68 19.20 2.75
N TYR A 107 4.39 19.30 3.14
CA TYR A 107 3.87 18.68 4.37
C TYR A 107 4.17 17.19 4.47
N PHE A 108 4.24 16.47 3.35
CA PHE A 108 4.46 15.02 3.31
C PHE A 108 5.94 14.64 3.26
N THR A 109 6.85 15.51 3.74
CA THR A 109 8.25 15.15 3.98
C THR A 109 8.39 14.21 5.18
N ASN A 110 9.45 13.38 5.20
CA ASN A 110 9.70 12.35 6.22
C ASN A 110 8.48 11.44 6.48
N CYS A 111 7.76 11.10 5.42
CA CYS A 111 6.48 10.41 5.46
C CYS A 111 6.58 9.02 4.84
N GLY A 112 6.04 8.02 5.54
CA GLY A 112 5.79 6.69 4.97
C GLY A 112 4.55 6.78 4.06
N MET A 113 4.76 6.66 2.74
CA MET A 113 3.66 6.66 1.77
C MET A 113 3.14 5.25 1.61
N LEU A 114 1.88 5.04 2.00
CA LEU A 114 1.21 3.75 1.92
C LEU A 114 0.19 3.75 0.79
N ARG A 115 0.28 2.77 -0.10
CA ARG A 115 -0.77 2.46 -1.09
C ARG A 115 -1.36 1.10 -0.78
N LEU A 116 -2.67 1.04 -0.69
CA LEU A 116 -3.44 -0.20 -0.53
C LEU A 116 -4.20 -0.47 -1.80
N ASP A 117 -3.88 -1.57 -2.47
CA ASP A 117 -4.62 -2.07 -3.63
C ASP A 117 -5.30 -3.38 -3.21
N LEU A 118 -6.62 -3.37 -3.11
CA LEU A 118 -7.39 -4.48 -2.54
C LEU A 118 -8.53 -4.86 -3.48
N ARG A 119 -8.78 -6.15 -3.66
CA ARG A 119 -9.92 -6.65 -4.45
C ARG A 119 -11.23 -6.12 -3.85
N SER A 120 -12.20 -5.77 -4.68
CA SER A 120 -13.37 -5.00 -4.25
C SER A 120 -14.27 -5.72 -3.22
N ASP A 121 -14.27 -7.04 -3.19
CA ASP A 121 -15.02 -7.83 -2.19
C ASP A 121 -14.38 -7.77 -0.79
N TYR A 122 -13.10 -7.41 -0.70
CA TYR A 122 -12.38 -7.14 0.54
C TYR A 122 -12.35 -5.65 0.92
N GLU A 123 -12.90 -4.76 0.10
CA GLU A 123 -12.96 -3.32 0.41
C GLU A 123 -14.04 -3.04 1.47
N ARG A 124 -13.80 -3.50 2.69
CA ARG A 124 -14.68 -3.39 3.85
C ARG A 124 -13.90 -2.98 5.09
N VAL A 125 -14.59 -2.28 5.98
CA VAL A 125 -13.97 -1.70 7.20
C VAL A 125 -13.22 -2.76 8.01
N GLU A 126 -13.84 -3.90 8.26
CA GLU A 126 -13.28 -4.97 9.09
C GLU A 126 -12.00 -5.55 8.49
N PHE A 127 -11.98 -5.84 7.19
CA PHE A 127 -10.82 -6.40 6.52
C PHE A 127 -9.66 -5.43 6.46
N ILE A 128 -9.92 -4.19 6.04
CA ILE A 128 -8.88 -3.14 5.96
C ILE A 128 -8.30 -2.85 7.35
N THR A 129 -9.15 -2.75 8.39
CA THR A 129 -8.69 -2.51 9.75
C THR A 129 -7.80 -3.65 10.25
N ASN A 130 -8.18 -4.90 9.98
CA ASN A 130 -7.40 -6.08 10.35
C ASN A 130 -6.04 -6.12 9.63
N ILE A 131 -6.01 -5.91 8.30
CA ILE A 131 -4.78 -5.83 7.51
C ILE A 131 -3.87 -4.72 8.02
N PHE A 132 -4.40 -3.53 8.27
CA PHE A 132 -3.62 -2.39 8.74
C PHE A 132 -3.05 -2.58 10.14
N SER A 133 -3.74 -3.32 11.01
CA SER A 133 -3.23 -3.63 12.36
C SER A 133 -1.92 -4.42 12.34
N LEU A 134 -1.62 -5.11 11.24
CA LEU A 134 -0.40 -5.90 11.09
C LEU A 134 0.83 -5.06 10.74
N ILE A 135 0.66 -3.94 10.01
CA ILE A 135 1.80 -3.29 9.37
C ILE A 135 2.01 -1.83 9.79
N ILE A 136 0.94 -1.10 10.18
CA ILE A 136 1.05 0.36 10.38
C ILE A 136 2.07 0.72 11.44
N ASP A 137 2.04 0.09 12.61
CA ASP A 137 2.95 0.46 13.70
C ASP A 137 4.41 0.10 13.37
N ALA A 138 4.63 -1.00 12.64
CA ALA A 138 5.96 -1.38 12.17
C ALA A 138 6.51 -0.40 11.11
N THR A 139 5.66 0.26 10.35
CA THR A 139 6.08 1.18 9.28
C THR A 139 6.95 2.32 9.80
N TYR A 140 6.64 2.88 10.96
CA TYR A 140 7.42 3.98 11.54
C TYR A 140 8.88 3.59 11.79
N GLU A 141 9.11 2.40 12.33
CA GLU A 141 10.47 1.89 12.59
C GLU A 141 11.17 1.47 11.29
N LEU A 142 10.47 0.75 10.41
CA LEU A 142 11.04 0.23 9.16
C LEU A 142 11.52 1.32 8.21
N PHE A 143 10.79 2.42 8.14
CA PHE A 143 11.09 3.54 7.24
C PHE A 143 11.68 4.76 7.95
N GLY A 144 11.76 4.75 9.29
CA GLY A 144 12.25 5.87 10.08
C GLY A 144 11.49 7.16 9.76
N CYS A 145 10.16 7.09 9.75
CA CYS A 145 9.29 8.21 9.39
C CYS A 145 8.46 8.68 10.60
N ASP A 146 8.03 9.96 10.57
CA ASP A 146 7.27 10.58 11.67
C ASP A 146 5.76 10.44 11.48
N LYS A 147 5.34 10.17 10.26
CA LYS A 147 3.95 10.03 9.87
C LYS A 147 3.80 9.04 8.72
N ILE A 148 2.61 8.51 8.58
CA ILE A 148 2.20 7.67 7.46
C ILE A 148 1.05 8.37 6.74
N ALA A 149 1.09 8.41 5.42
CA ALA A 149 0.01 8.95 4.59
C ALA A 149 -0.48 7.92 3.59
N THR A 150 -1.78 7.92 3.37
CA THR A 150 -2.45 7.09 2.35
C THR A 150 -3.62 7.86 1.75
N LYS A 151 -3.92 7.61 0.47
CA LYS A 151 -5.04 8.27 -0.22
C LYS A 151 -6.30 7.44 -0.12
N ALA A 152 -7.43 8.12 0.13
CA ALA A 152 -8.75 7.54 0.01
C ALA A 152 -9.72 8.57 -0.53
N ILE A 153 -10.13 8.41 -1.79
CA ILE A 153 -11.10 9.30 -2.45
C ILE A 153 -12.47 9.22 -1.76
N GLU A 154 -13.29 10.24 -1.89
CA GLU A 154 -14.61 10.37 -1.23
C GLU A 154 -15.51 9.12 -1.42
N LYS A 155 -15.44 8.49 -2.59
CA LYS A 155 -16.24 7.28 -2.90
C LYS A 155 -15.78 6.03 -2.13
N ALA A 156 -14.57 6.01 -1.59
CA ALA A 156 -14.01 4.88 -0.83
C ALA A 156 -14.51 4.88 0.63
N SER A 157 -15.83 4.88 0.85
CA SER A 157 -16.45 5.08 2.17
C SER A 157 -16.00 4.05 3.21
N GLU A 158 -15.84 2.77 2.82
CA GLU A 158 -15.37 1.70 3.70
C GLU A 158 -13.91 1.91 4.09
N ARG A 159 -13.05 2.26 3.12
CA ARG A 159 -11.64 2.59 3.35
C ARG A 159 -11.51 3.79 4.28
N ILE A 160 -12.27 4.86 4.06
CA ILE A 160 -12.28 6.06 4.93
C ILE A 160 -12.65 5.70 6.37
N LYS A 161 -13.68 4.87 6.57
CA LYS A 161 -14.08 4.42 7.91
C LYS A 161 -12.96 3.60 8.58
N ALA A 162 -12.33 2.69 7.83
CA ALA A 162 -11.20 1.89 8.32
C ALA A 162 -10.01 2.77 8.71
N LEU A 163 -9.64 3.72 7.86
CA LEU A 163 -8.56 4.67 8.13
C LEU A 163 -8.80 5.44 9.43
N LYS A 164 -10.01 5.98 9.63
CA LYS A 164 -10.38 6.67 10.87
C LYS A 164 -10.26 5.76 12.10
N LYS A 165 -10.69 4.49 12.00
CA LYS A 165 -10.52 3.50 13.07
C LYS A 165 -9.05 3.21 13.37
N CYS A 166 -8.19 3.25 12.37
CA CYS A 166 -6.74 3.07 12.49
C CYS A 166 -5.99 4.35 12.93
N GLY A 167 -6.70 5.42 13.29
CA GLY A 167 -6.11 6.65 13.80
C GLY A 167 -5.63 7.64 12.73
N PHE A 168 -6.04 7.46 11.47
CA PHE A 168 -5.78 8.43 10.41
C PHE A 168 -6.83 9.54 10.40
N SER A 169 -6.42 10.74 10.05
CA SER A 169 -7.29 11.90 9.81
C SER A 169 -7.04 12.48 8.43
N LEU A 170 -8.09 13.03 7.82
CA LEU A 170 -7.97 13.73 6.53
C LEU A 170 -7.02 14.93 6.69
N SER A 171 -6.04 15.04 5.82
CA SER A 171 -5.16 16.21 5.72
C SER A 171 -5.84 17.33 4.95
N ASN A 172 -5.59 18.57 5.37
CA ASN A 172 -5.93 19.75 4.59
C ASN A 172 -4.83 20.15 3.60
N GLU A 173 -3.70 19.44 3.61
CA GLU A 173 -2.55 19.71 2.76
C GLU A 173 -2.62 18.84 1.51
N ASP A 174 -2.27 19.43 0.36
CA ASP A 174 -2.11 18.70 -0.89
C ASP A 174 -0.71 18.10 -0.96
N LEU A 175 -0.60 16.88 -1.49
CA LEU A 175 0.68 16.31 -1.88
C LEU A 175 1.12 16.93 -3.21
N ILE A 176 2.36 17.40 -3.26
CA ILE A 176 2.93 17.98 -4.48
C ILE A 176 3.62 16.88 -5.29
N GLY A 177 3.17 16.68 -6.52
CA GLY A 177 3.72 15.72 -7.46
C GLY A 177 5.06 16.13 -8.05
N HIS A 178 5.66 15.22 -8.81
CA HIS A 178 6.99 15.42 -9.40
C HIS A 178 7.05 16.56 -10.42
N CYS A 179 5.93 16.88 -11.09
CA CYS A 179 5.82 17.98 -12.04
C CYS A 179 5.02 19.17 -11.47
N GLY A 180 4.79 19.19 -10.14
CA GLY A 180 4.08 20.25 -9.45
C GLY A 180 2.56 20.08 -9.40
N GLU A 181 2.05 18.94 -9.80
CA GLU A 181 0.63 18.60 -9.64
C GLU A 181 0.26 18.60 -8.15
N ARG A 182 -1.01 18.89 -7.86
CA ARG A 182 -1.56 18.85 -6.51
C ARG A 182 -2.53 17.70 -6.36
N PHE A 183 -2.31 16.87 -5.37
CA PHE A 183 -3.14 15.70 -5.07
C PHE A 183 -3.74 15.81 -3.68
N SER A 184 -5.05 15.75 -3.58
CA SER A 184 -5.84 15.80 -2.35
C SER A 184 -6.22 14.40 -1.84
N ASP A 185 -7.09 14.36 -0.84
CA ASP A 185 -7.70 13.15 -0.26
C ASP A 185 -6.70 12.25 0.48
N TYR A 186 -5.61 12.82 0.98
CA TYR A 186 -4.65 12.10 1.82
C TYR A 186 -5.07 12.09 3.28
N TYR A 187 -5.06 10.91 3.86
CA TYR A 187 -5.24 10.66 5.28
C TYR A 187 -3.90 10.42 5.93
N VAL A 188 -3.66 11.04 7.08
CA VAL A 188 -2.38 11.03 7.77
C VAL A 188 -2.54 10.51 9.19
N ARG A 189 -1.61 9.66 9.62
CA ARG A 189 -1.42 9.22 10.99
C ARG A 189 -0.02 9.57 11.46
N HIS A 190 0.09 10.25 12.60
CA HIS A 190 1.37 10.59 13.23
C HIS A 190 1.84 9.47 14.15
N ASN A 191 3.16 9.34 14.29
CA ASN A 191 3.78 8.49 15.30
C ASN A 191 3.65 9.21 16.66
N ASN A 192 2.80 8.69 17.54
CA ASN A 192 2.57 9.26 18.88
C ASN A 192 3.47 8.60 19.91
#